data_9d698611817870606ddbbedbbea1d394
#
_entry.id   9d698611817870606ddbbedbbea1d394
#
_cell.length_a   1.000
_cell.length_b   1.000
_cell.length_c   1.000
_cell.angle_alpha   90.00
_cell.angle_beta   90.00
_cell.angle_gamma   90.00
#
_symmetry.space_group_name_H-M   'P 1'
#
loop_
_entity.id
_entity.type
_entity.pdbx_description
1 polymer ?
#
loop_
_entity_poly.entity_id
_entity_poly.type
_entity_poly.pdbx_seq_one_letter_code
_entity_poly.pdbx_strand_id
1 'polypeptide(L)'
;LKVLEMIGRTDVPVGKGMVAPMVRATPKDPFSHGADGQAENFLPEPTTPRSPKHAIDLIIDLVKANPGEVTLISTGPMSNIAMAMRKEPEIIPMIKEIIAISGMFGLNKYAFANCTGDTPQSEWNVFVDPEAAKIVYESGVKLTCLGLDVATHFDVNLTDDDIAALDASDKPEAKFLRQAIRFVNNRGFEAYCTSIDC
;
A
#
# COMPACT_ATOMS: atom_id res chain seq x y z
N LEU A 1 -0.52 -4.98 12.65
CA LEU A 1 -0.17 -5.80 13.83
C LEU A 1 -0.64 -7.25 13.66
N LYS A 2 -1.91 -7.50 13.30
CA LYS A 2 -2.47 -8.86 13.13
C LYS A 2 -1.59 -9.75 12.24
N VAL A 3 -1.21 -9.25 11.06
CA VAL A 3 -0.34 -9.98 10.13
C VAL A 3 1.05 -10.21 10.71
N LEU A 4 1.64 -9.19 11.37
CA LEU A 4 2.96 -9.33 11.98
C LEU A 4 2.98 -10.38 13.12
N GLU A 5 1.93 -10.42 13.96
CA GLU A 5 1.78 -11.49 14.95
C GLU A 5 1.64 -12.86 14.29
N MET A 6 0.81 -12.96 13.26
CA MET A 6 0.59 -14.22 12.53
C MET A 6 1.90 -14.81 11.97
N ILE A 7 2.82 -13.96 11.50
CA ILE A 7 4.12 -14.38 10.96
C ILE A 7 5.27 -14.31 11.98
N GLY A 8 4.98 -14.03 13.26
CA GLY A 8 5.98 -13.98 14.34
C GLY A 8 6.93 -12.79 14.31
N ARG A 9 6.57 -11.67 13.63
CA ARG A 9 7.39 -10.46 13.49
C ARG A 9 6.87 -9.32 14.38
N THR A 10 6.76 -9.59 15.68
CA THR A 10 6.32 -8.61 16.69
C THR A 10 7.39 -7.56 17.03
N ASP A 11 8.60 -7.75 16.52
CA ASP A 11 9.72 -6.81 16.61
C ASP A 11 9.55 -5.55 15.75
N VAL A 12 8.70 -5.60 14.71
CA VAL A 12 8.47 -4.49 13.79
C VAL A 12 7.53 -3.46 14.41
N PRO A 13 7.95 -2.20 14.62
CA PRO A 13 7.09 -1.19 15.20
C PRO A 13 6.00 -0.75 14.23
N VAL A 14 4.77 -0.65 14.71
CA VAL A 14 3.62 -0.19 13.94
C VAL A 14 3.06 1.09 14.56
N GLY A 15 3.21 2.21 13.87
CA GLY A 15 2.63 3.50 14.26
C GLY A 15 1.25 3.72 13.66
N LYS A 16 0.37 4.38 14.41
CA LYS A 16 -0.90 4.87 13.86
C LYS A 16 -0.60 6.04 12.92
N GLY A 17 -1.09 5.98 11.69
CA GLY A 17 -0.92 7.03 10.69
C GLY A 17 -2.11 7.98 10.59
N MET A 18 -2.08 8.80 9.53
CA MET A 18 -3.19 9.69 9.15
C MET A 18 -4.48 8.88 8.97
N VAL A 19 -5.57 9.42 9.47
CA VAL A 19 -6.91 8.78 9.37
C VAL A 19 -7.75 9.36 8.24
N ALA A 20 -7.25 10.42 7.60
CA ALA A 20 -7.91 11.10 6.50
C ALA A 20 -6.87 11.72 5.56
N PRO A 21 -7.23 11.99 4.30
CA PRO A 21 -6.41 12.80 3.39
C PRO A 21 -6.13 14.19 3.94
N MET A 22 -5.12 14.85 3.39
CA MET A 22 -4.68 16.18 3.88
C MET A 22 -5.74 17.27 3.75
N VAL A 23 -6.55 17.25 2.69
CA VAL A 23 -7.47 18.34 2.36
C VAL A 23 -8.90 17.86 2.16
N ARG A 24 -9.10 16.76 1.45
CA ARG A 24 -10.44 16.31 1.05
C ARG A 24 -11.03 15.30 2.02
N ALA A 25 -12.35 15.07 1.90
CA ALA A 25 -13.00 14.00 2.64
C ALA A 25 -12.48 12.63 2.19
N THR A 26 -12.35 11.71 3.13
CA THR A 26 -11.95 10.33 2.82
C THR A 26 -12.98 9.68 1.90
N PRO A 27 -12.60 9.25 0.69
CA PRO A 27 -13.48 8.46 -0.16
C PRO A 27 -13.83 7.15 0.54
N LYS A 28 -15.05 6.67 0.31
CA LYS A 28 -15.47 5.38 0.85
C LYS A 28 -15.17 4.30 -0.18
N ASP A 29 -14.42 3.31 0.23
CA ASP A 29 -14.25 2.07 -0.51
C ASP A 29 -14.62 0.88 0.39
N PRO A 30 -15.91 0.48 0.39
CA PRO A 30 -16.36 -0.66 1.18
C PRO A 30 -16.06 -2.01 0.51
N PHE A 31 -15.43 -2.02 -0.66
CA PHE A 31 -15.38 -3.21 -1.51
C PHE A 31 -14.00 -3.85 -1.62
N SER A 32 -12.94 -3.06 -1.74
CA SER A 32 -11.61 -3.58 -2.15
C SER A 32 -10.96 -4.50 -1.15
N HIS A 33 -11.12 -4.22 0.14
CA HIS A 33 -10.37 -4.93 1.19
C HIS A 33 -11.24 -5.76 2.15
N GLY A 34 -12.54 -5.89 1.89
CA GLY A 34 -13.45 -6.65 2.74
C GLY A 34 -13.85 -5.94 4.04
N ALA A 35 -14.75 -6.57 4.79
CA ALA A 35 -15.33 -5.99 6.00
C ALA A 35 -14.31 -5.76 7.12
N ASP A 36 -13.26 -6.59 7.18
CA ASP A 36 -12.17 -6.51 8.15
C ASP A 36 -10.94 -5.72 7.65
N GLY A 37 -10.99 -5.25 6.39
CA GLY A 37 -9.86 -4.61 5.72
C GLY A 37 -8.71 -5.55 5.35
N GLN A 38 -8.94 -6.87 5.43
CA GLN A 38 -7.94 -7.91 5.21
C GLN A 38 -8.49 -9.07 4.38
N ALA A 39 -9.35 -8.76 3.40
CA ALA A 39 -9.98 -9.73 2.51
C ALA A 39 -10.78 -10.83 3.27
N GLU A 40 -11.42 -10.45 4.36
CA GLU A 40 -12.22 -11.34 5.22
C GLU A 40 -11.43 -12.54 5.78
N ASN A 41 -10.17 -12.31 6.10
CA ASN A 41 -9.34 -13.27 6.83
C ASN A 41 -9.71 -13.40 8.31
N PHE A 42 -10.38 -12.37 8.87
CA PHE A 42 -10.85 -12.32 10.25
C PHE A 42 -9.80 -12.75 11.29
N LEU A 43 -8.56 -12.30 11.11
CA LEU A 43 -7.49 -12.58 12.05
C LEU A 43 -7.86 -12.11 13.47
N PRO A 44 -7.41 -12.81 14.52
CA PRO A 44 -7.67 -12.42 15.91
C PRO A 44 -7.16 -11.01 16.21
N GLU A 45 -7.72 -10.38 17.24
CA GLU A 45 -7.22 -9.07 17.68
C GLU A 45 -5.79 -9.19 18.20
N PRO A 46 -4.91 -8.26 17.81
CA PRO A 46 -3.50 -8.34 18.16
C PRO A 46 -3.29 -8.06 19.66
N THR A 47 -2.38 -8.79 20.25
CA THR A 47 -1.91 -8.59 21.63
C THR A 47 -0.71 -7.64 21.69
N THR A 48 0.07 -7.57 20.61
CA THR A 48 1.20 -6.65 20.48
C THR A 48 0.72 -5.19 20.47
N PRO A 49 1.22 -4.34 21.35
CA PRO A 49 0.83 -2.94 21.36
C PRO A 49 1.36 -2.20 20.13
N ARG A 50 0.59 -1.22 19.70
CA ARG A 50 1.08 -0.25 18.70
C ARG A 50 2.20 0.60 19.32
N SER A 51 3.11 1.08 18.48
CA SER A 51 4.05 2.12 18.88
C SER A 51 3.30 3.32 19.49
N PRO A 52 3.78 3.90 20.59
CA PRO A 52 3.22 5.13 21.13
C PRO A 52 3.45 6.33 20.19
N LYS A 53 4.43 6.24 19.26
CA LYS A 53 4.72 7.28 18.26
C LYS A 53 3.74 7.19 17.10
N HIS A 54 3.32 8.34 16.59
CA HIS A 54 2.59 8.42 15.34
C HIS A 54 3.48 7.96 14.16
N ALA A 55 2.89 7.41 13.10
CA ALA A 55 3.64 6.92 11.94
C ALA A 55 4.54 8.00 11.31
N ILE A 56 4.07 9.24 11.28
CA ILE A 56 4.86 10.39 10.80
C ILE A 56 6.16 10.54 11.60
N ASP A 57 6.07 10.45 12.93
CA ASP A 57 7.25 10.58 13.80
C ASP A 57 8.18 9.38 13.67
N LEU A 58 7.62 8.17 13.46
CA LEU A 58 8.45 6.99 13.17
C LEU A 58 9.22 7.15 11.87
N ILE A 59 8.61 7.67 10.81
CA ILE A 59 9.30 7.95 9.55
C ILE A 59 10.46 8.93 9.79
N ILE A 60 10.18 10.05 10.47
CA ILE A 60 11.17 11.08 10.73
C ILE A 60 12.35 10.51 11.53
N ASP A 61 12.06 9.79 12.61
CA ASP A 61 13.09 9.22 13.48
C ASP A 61 13.95 8.19 12.76
N LEU A 62 13.34 7.29 11.99
CA LEU A 62 14.04 6.26 11.24
C LEU A 62 14.96 6.87 10.17
N VAL A 63 14.47 7.86 9.43
CA VAL A 63 15.26 8.54 8.41
C VAL A 63 16.42 9.32 9.03
N LYS A 64 16.18 10.04 10.13
CA LYS A 64 17.25 10.75 10.84
C LYS A 64 18.28 9.83 11.46
N ALA A 65 17.87 8.66 11.94
CA ALA A 65 18.79 7.67 12.51
C ALA A 65 19.65 6.96 11.46
N ASN A 66 19.17 6.91 10.20
CA ASN A 66 19.81 6.18 9.09
C ASN A 66 19.82 7.02 7.81
N PRO A 67 20.52 8.16 7.78
CA PRO A 67 20.45 9.08 6.64
C PRO A 67 21.04 8.43 5.39
N GLY A 68 20.28 8.51 4.29
CA GLY A 68 20.64 7.93 2.99
C GLY A 68 20.47 6.41 2.88
N GLU A 69 19.95 5.74 3.92
CA GLU A 69 19.79 4.28 3.91
C GLU A 69 18.31 3.84 3.83
N VAL A 70 17.39 4.69 4.23
CA VAL A 70 15.97 4.34 4.33
C VAL A 70 15.27 4.45 2.96
N THR A 71 14.73 3.34 2.48
CA THR A 71 13.76 3.31 1.39
C THR A 71 12.35 3.34 1.97
N LEU A 72 11.54 4.32 1.57
CA LEU A 72 10.13 4.39 1.94
C LEU A 72 9.29 3.67 0.88
N ILE A 73 8.45 2.74 1.31
CA ILE A 73 7.53 2.02 0.42
C ILE A 73 6.10 2.48 0.72
N SER A 74 5.39 2.99 -0.29
CA SER A 74 4.00 3.43 -0.17
C SER A 74 3.10 2.51 -0.98
N THR A 75 2.33 1.68 -0.29
CA THR A 75 1.31 0.80 -0.88
C THR A 75 -0.10 1.42 -0.81
N GLY A 76 -0.20 2.66 -0.34
CA GLY A 76 -1.43 3.43 -0.21
C GLY A 76 -1.19 4.93 -0.46
N PRO A 77 -2.17 5.80 -0.14
CA PRO A 77 -2.01 7.24 -0.26
C PRO A 77 -0.78 7.76 0.52
N MET A 78 -0.05 8.69 -0.06
CA MET A 78 1.23 9.17 0.47
C MET A 78 1.11 10.16 1.65
N SER A 79 -0.05 10.28 2.28
CA SER A 79 -0.34 11.27 3.33
C SER A 79 0.68 11.26 4.47
N ASN A 80 1.10 10.08 4.94
CA ASN A 80 2.08 9.98 6.03
C ASN A 80 3.46 10.46 5.61
N ILE A 81 3.90 10.11 4.40
CA ILE A 81 5.20 10.53 3.85
C ILE A 81 5.21 12.04 3.62
N ALA A 82 4.17 12.56 2.98
CA ALA A 82 4.02 14.00 2.73
C ALA A 82 4.01 14.82 4.03
N MET A 83 3.30 14.34 5.04
CA MET A 83 3.25 15.02 6.34
C MET A 83 4.57 14.92 7.10
N ALA A 84 5.33 13.82 6.97
CA ALA A 84 6.67 13.73 7.52
C ALA A 84 7.61 14.77 6.88
N MET A 85 7.56 14.91 5.56
CA MET A 85 8.33 15.93 4.82
C MET A 85 7.92 17.35 5.19
N ARG A 86 6.62 17.61 5.41
CA ARG A 86 6.13 18.93 5.81
C ARG A 86 6.47 19.28 7.25
N LYS A 87 6.40 18.30 8.15
CA LYS A 87 6.72 18.47 9.58
C LYS A 87 8.21 18.69 9.79
N GLU A 88 9.04 17.98 9.02
CA GLU A 88 10.49 17.95 9.17
C GLU A 88 11.16 17.97 7.78
N PRO A 89 11.22 19.11 7.10
CA PRO A 89 11.77 19.21 5.74
C PRO A 89 13.24 18.73 5.62
N GLU A 90 13.97 18.78 6.72
CA GLU A 90 15.37 18.35 6.76
C GLU A 90 15.56 16.87 6.43
N ILE A 91 14.54 16.03 6.59
CA ILE A 91 14.63 14.60 6.25
C ILE A 91 14.63 14.33 4.75
N ILE A 92 14.13 15.27 3.93
CA ILE A 92 13.98 15.07 2.48
C ILE A 92 15.31 14.62 1.84
N PRO A 93 16.44 15.33 2.00
CA PRO A 93 17.72 14.88 1.44
C PRO A 93 18.30 13.64 2.11
N MET A 94 17.75 13.19 3.23
CA MET A 94 18.21 12.00 3.96
C MET A 94 17.48 10.73 3.52
N ILE A 95 16.37 10.86 2.78
CA ILE A 95 15.64 9.70 2.26
C ILE A 95 16.42 9.13 1.07
N LYS A 96 16.70 7.82 1.09
CA LYS A 96 17.41 7.13 0.00
C LYS A 96 16.59 7.14 -1.29
N GLU A 97 15.36 6.69 -1.20
CA GLU A 97 14.39 6.65 -2.29
C GLU A 97 12.98 6.36 -1.77
N ILE A 98 12.00 6.61 -2.61
CA ILE A 98 10.59 6.24 -2.40
C ILE A 98 10.18 5.32 -3.53
N ILE A 99 9.53 4.20 -3.17
CA ILE A 99 8.87 3.28 -4.11
C ILE A 99 7.39 3.32 -3.78
N ALA A 100 6.53 3.55 -4.78
CA ALA A 100 5.11 3.72 -4.53
C ALA A 100 4.24 3.07 -5.60
N ILE A 101 3.13 2.49 -5.18
CA ILE A 101 2.02 2.22 -6.08
C ILE A 101 1.26 3.52 -6.26
N SER A 102 1.43 4.15 -7.40
CA SER A 102 0.96 5.52 -7.57
C SER A 102 0.92 5.95 -9.03
N GLY A 103 -0.19 6.57 -9.42
CA GLY A 103 -0.38 7.14 -10.73
C GLY A 103 -0.73 6.15 -11.83
N MET A 104 -0.80 6.67 -13.04
CA MET A 104 -0.99 5.92 -14.28
C MET A 104 -0.27 6.66 -15.40
N PHE A 105 0.75 6.06 -15.97
CA PHE A 105 1.67 6.73 -16.90
C PHE A 105 1.53 6.23 -18.34
N GLY A 106 1.06 5.00 -18.52
CA GLY A 106 0.77 4.39 -19.82
C GLY A 106 -0.71 4.06 -19.97
N LEU A 107 -1.06 3.50 -21.11
CA LEU A 107 -2.41 3.08 -21.42
C LEU A 107 -2.42 1.58 -21.71
N ASN A 108 -3.19 0.84 -20.95
CA ASN A 108 -3.57 -0.53 -21.27
C ASN A 108 -5.04 -0.77 -20.94
N LYS A 109 -5.65 -1.75 -21.58
CA LYS A 109 -7.09 -2.03 -21.41
C LYS A 109 -7.47 -2.47 -20.00
N TYR A 110 -6.53 -3.01 -19.24
CA TYR A 110 -6.76 -3.48 -17.87
C TYR A 110 -6.71 -2.32 -16.87
N ALA A 111 -5.81 -1.35 -17.10
CA ALA A 111 -5.73 -0.16 -16.27
C ALA A 111 -7.06 0.62 -16.27
N PHE A 112 -7.73 0.72 -17.41
CA PHE A 112 -9.02 1.40 -17.50
C PHE A 112 -10.10 0.77 -16.61
N ALA A 113 -10.11 -0.54 -16.46
CA ALA A 113 -11.07 -1.24 -15.62
C ALA A 113 -10.87 -0.97 -14.12
N ASN A 114 -9.67 -0.55 -13.74
CA ASN A 114 -9.28 -0.28 -12.36
C ASN A 114 -9.13 1.23 -12.05
N CYS A 115 -9.42 2.10 -13.01
CA CYS A 115 -9.40 3.54 -12.78
C CYS A 115 -10.52 3.98 -11.82
N THR A 116 -10.25 5.04 -11.09
CA THR A 116 -11.17 5.62 -10.11
C THR A 116 -11.47 7.08 -10.46
N GLY A 117 -12.65 7.55 -10.07
CA GLY A 117 -13.08 8.93 -10.33
C GLY A 117 -13.62 9.14 -11.73
N ASP A 118 -13.67 10.41 -12.15
CA ASP A 118 -14.34 10.84 -13.38
C ASP A 118 -13.43 10.78 -14.62
N THR A 119 -12.18 10.34 -14.45
CA THR A 119 -11.21 10.26 -15.54
C THR A 119 -10.68 8.83 -15.70
N PRO A 120 -10.47 8.36 -16.93
CA PRO A 120 -9.97 7.01 -17.18
C PRO A 120 -8.51 6.78 -16.77
N GLN A 121 -7.85 7.76 -16.20
CA GLN A 121 -6.45 7.71 -15.75
C GLN A 121 -6.29 7.99 -14.25
N SER A 122 -7.39 7.96 -13.49
CA SER A 122 -7.32 8.17 -12.04
C SER A 122 -6.90 6.87 -11.34
N GLU A 123 -5.76 6.92 -10.68
CA GLU A 123 -5.30 5.86 -9.80
C GLU A 123 -5.75 6.15 -8.36
N TRP A 124 -6.16 5.11 -7.62
CA TRP A 124 -6.82 5.25 -6.32
C TRP A 124 -5.98 6.00 -5.29
N ASN A 125 -4.70 5.67 -5.12
CA ASN A 125 -3.86 6.27 -4.07
C ASN A 125 -3.64 7.76 -4.29
N VAL A 126 -3.46 8.17 -5.55
CA VAL A 126 -3.39 9.59 -5.94
C VAL A 126 -4.76 10.25 -5.82
N PHE A 127 -5.83 9.56 -6.23
CA PHE A 127 -7.19 10.10 -6.13
C PHE A 127 -7.61 10.39 -4.68
N VAL A 128 -7.22 9.53 -3.74
CA VAL A 128 -7.54 9.71 -2.31
C VAL A 128 -6.85 10.94 -1.73
N ASP A 129 -5.56 11.16 -2.02
CA ASP A 129 -4.81 12.30 -1.48
C ASP A 129 -3.82 12.89 -2.52
N PRO A 130 -4.33 13.59 -3.54
CA PRO A 130 -3.47 14.17 -4.57
C PRO A 130 -2.59 15.31 -4.04
N GLU A 131 -2.99 15.97 -2.97
CA GLU A 131 -2.18 16.97 -2.32
C GLU A 131 -0.92 16.35 -1.70
N ALA A 132 -1.06 15.19 -1.07
CA ALA A 132 0.08 14.43 -0.58
C ALA A 132 0.95 13.90 -1.71
N ALA A 133 0.35 13.34 -2.76
CA ALA A 133 1.07 12.88 -3.94
C ALA A 133 1.89 14.01 -4.58
N LYS A 134 1.30 15.21 -4.73
CA LYS A 134 2.00 16.41 -5.25
C LYS A 134 3.23 16.75 -4.41
N ILE A 135 3.10 16.77 -3.07
CA ILE A 135 4.22 17.08 -2.18
C ILE A 135 5.37 16.10 -2.38
N VAL A 136 5.05 14.81 -2.46
CA VAL A 136 6.06 13.77 -2.63
C VAL A 136 6.69 13.83 -4.03
N TYR A 137 5.90 13.99 -5.08
CA TYR A 137 6.39 14.07 -6.46
C TYR A 137 7.32 15.29 -6.67
N GLU A 138 7.03 16.40 -6.04
CA GLU A 138 7.82 17.64 -6.16
C GLU A 138 8.96 17.72 -5.13
N SER A 139 9.14 16.72 -4.26
CA SER A 139 10.12 16.75 -3.18
C SER A 139 11.58 16.70 -3.64
N GLY A 140 11.83 16.21 -4.86
CA GLY A 140 13.17 15.96 -5.37
C GLY A 140 13.82 14.66 -4.89
N VAL A 141 13.17 13.88 -4.03
CA VAL A 141 13.62 12.54 -3.64
C VAL A 141 13.51 11.62 -4.86
N LYS A 142 14.47 10.70 -5.03
CA LYS A 142 14.37 9.64 -6.03
C LYS A 142 13.07 8.87 -5.80
N LEU A 143 12.17 8.92 -6.78
CA LEU A 143 10.84 8.30 -6.71
C LEU A 143 10.67 7.31 -7.86
N THR A 144 10.28 6.09 -7.51
CA THR A 144 9.86 5.06 -8.46
C THR A 144 8.38 4.79 -8.25
N CYS A 145 7.56 5.09 -9.26
CA CYS A 145 6.13 4.81 -9.24
C CYS A 145 5.82 3.56 -10.06
N LEU A 146 5.14 2.61 -9.43
CA LEU A 146 4.47 1.53 -10.13
C LEU A 146 3.06 2.01 -10.44
N GLY A 147 2.87 2.47 -11.68
CA GLY A 147 1.57 2.98 -12.12
C GLY A 147 0.55 1.87 -12.30
N LEU A 148 -0.71 2.24 -12.35
CA LEU A 148 -1.82 1.31 -12.57
C LEU A 148 -1.66 0.52 -13.88
N ASP A 149 -1.05 1.14 -14.90
CA ASP A 149 -0.73 0.52 -16.19
C ASP A 149 0.31 -0.62 -16.10
N VAL A 150 1.17 -0.60 -15.08
CA VAL A 150 2.11 -1.69 -14.78
C VAL A 150 1.50 -2.68 -13.81
N ALA A 151 0.94 -2.20 -12.71
CA ALA A 151 0.44 -3.04 -11.63
C ALA A 151 -0.77 -3.90 -12.04
N THR A 152 -1.49 -3.52 -13.08
CA THR A 152 -2.62 -4.29 -13.64
C THR A 152 -2.29 -5.02 -14.94
N HIS A 153 -1.02 -5.08 -15.34
CA HIS A 153 -0.62 -5.81 -16.53
C HIS A 153 -0.74 -7.32 -16.29
N PHE A 154 -1.17 -8.06 -17.31
CA PHE A 154 -1.40 -9.52 -17.17
C PHE A 154 -0.12 -10.30 -16.82
N ASP A 155 1.07 -9.78 -17.15
CA ASP A 155 2.35 -10.43 -16.81
C ASP A 155 2.64 -10.45 -15.30
N VAL A 156 1.92 -9.64 -14.50
CA VAL A 156 2.03 -9.63 -13.04
C VAL A 156 0.90 -10.41 -12.35
N ASN A 157 0.05 -11.09 -13.11
CA ASN A 157 -0.97 -11.97 -12.57
C ASN A 157 -0.34 -13.20 -11.91
N LEU A 158 -0.95 -13.62 -10.80
CA LEU A 158 -0.63 -14.91 -10.21
C LEU A 158 -1.04 -16.04 -11.18
N THR A 159 -0.12 -16.95 -11.41
CA THR A 159 -0.33 -18.13 -12.29
C THR A 159 -1.03 -19.26 -11.55
N ASP A 160 -1.52 -20.26 -12.30
CA ASP A 160 -2.06 -21.48 -11.69
C ASP A 160 -1.02 -22.20 -10.84
N ASP A 161 0.28 -22.15 -11.23
CA ASP A 161 1.36 -22.71 -10.46
C ASP A 161 1.59 -21.96 -9.13
N ASP A 162 1.47 -20.63 -9.11
CA ASP A 162 1.54 -19.83 -7.88
C ASP A 162 0.39 -20.19 -6.94
N ILE A 163 -0.81 -20.33 -7.48
CA ILE A 163 -1.99 -20.74 -6.72
C ILE A 163 -1.81 -22.16 -6.14
N ALA A 164 -1.33 -23.09 -6.94
CA ALA A 164 -1.05 -24.47 -6.49
C ALA A 164 0.03 -24.50 -5.39
N ALA A 165 1.06 -23.67 -5.51
CA ALA A 165 2.10 -23.53 -4.48
C ALA A 165 1.54 -22.98 -3.15
N LEU A 166 0.64 -22.00 -3.22
CA LEU A 166 -0.06 -21.48 -2.04
C LEU A 166 -0.98 -22.53 -1.41
N ASP A 167 -1.71 -23.31 -2.23
CA ASP A 167 -2.61 -24.36 -1.74
C ASP A 167 -1.83 -25.55 -1.11
N ALA A 168 -0.62 -25.81 -1.56
CA ALA A 168 0.26 -26.85 -1.01
C ALA A 168 0.97 -26.43 0.28
N SER A 169 0.91 -25.15 0.65
CA SER A 169 1.64 -24.60 1.79
C SER A 169 0.80 -24.56 3.07
N ASP A 170 1.37 -25.09 4.16
CA ASP A 170 0.76 -25.00 5.50
C ASP A 170 1.08 -23.69 6.25
N LYS A 171 1.90 -22.82 5.68
CA LYS A 171 2.31 -21.57 6.28
C LYS A 171 1.12 -20.61 6.46
N PRO A 172 1.03 -19.89 7.59
CA PRO A 172 -0.08 -18.98 7.84
C PRO A 172 -0.19 -17.85 6.80
N GLU A 173 0.95 -17.33 6.33
CA GLU A 173 0.98 -16.30 5.29
C GLU A 173 0.44 -16.81 3.94
N ALA A 174 0.69 -18.07 3.57
CA ALA A 174 0.14 -18.64 2.36
C ALA A 174 -1.38 -18.78 2.45
N LYS A 175 -1.88 -19.24 3.60
CA LYS A 175 -3.33 -19.34 3.87
C LYS A 175 -4.00 -17.96 3.82
N PHE A 176 -3.35 -16.94 4.39
CA PHE A 176 -3.80 -15.55 4.35
C PHE A 176 -3.92 -15.03 2.91
N LEU A 177 -2.86 -15.18 2.11
CA LEU A 177 -2.85 -14.79 0.71
C LEU A 177 -3.89 -15.55 -0.11
N ARG A 178 -4.02 -16.85 0.12
CA ARG A 178 -5.01 -17.69 -0.56
C ARG A 178 -6.44 -17.23 -0.29
N GLN A 179 -6.75 -16.82 0.94
CA GLN A 179 -8.03 -16.23 1.27
C GLN A 179 -8.24 -14.88 0.57
N ALA A 180 -7.21 -14.03 0.52
CA ALA A 180 -7.29 -12.75 -0.19
C ALA A 180 -7.60 -12.95 -1.69
N ILE A 181 -6.95 -13.91 -2.34
CA ILE A 181 -7.21 -14.28 -3.73
C ILE A 181 -8.66 -14.74 -3.92
N ARG A 182 -9.17 -15.63 -3.05
CA ARG A 182 -10.55 -16.08 -3.10
C ARG A 182 -11.54 -14.94 -2.94
N PHE A 183 -11.24 -14.03 -2.02
CA PHE A 183 -12.08 -12.85 -1.78
C PHE A 183 -12.21 -11.96 -3.02
N VAL A 184 -11.10 -11.67 -3.68
CA VAL A 184 -11.07 -10.87 -4.92
C VAL A 184 -11.84 -11.58 -6.04
N ASN A 185 -11.57 -12.86 -6.26
CA ASN A 185 -12.23 -13.64 -7.32
C ASN A 185 -13.74 -13.74 -7.13
N ASN A 186 -14.21 -13.91 -5.88
CA ASN A 186 -15.64 -14.04 -5.60
C ASN A 186 -16.42 -12.73 -5.75
N ARG A 187 -15.75 -11.60 -5.87
CA ARG A 187 -16.40 -10.29 -6.02
C ARG A 187 -16.62 -9.87 -7.47
N GLY A 188 -16.33 -10.72 -8.43
CA GLY A 188 -16.52 -10.41 -9.85
C GLY A 188 -15.57 -9.34 -10.38
N PHE A 189 -14.50 -9.03 -9.67
CA PHE A 189 -13.31 -8.41 -10.25
C PHE A 189 -12.67 -9.48 -11.12
N GLU A 190 -13.24 -9.67 -12.32
CA GLU A 190 -12.87 -10.75 -13.22
C GLU A 190 -11.35 -10.85 -13.32
N ALA A 191 -10.82 -11.95 -12.82
CA ALA A 191 -9.50 -12.49 -13.12
C ALA A 191 -8.27 -11.63 -12.81
N TYR A 192 -8.38 -10.55 -12.06
CA TYR A 192 -7.20 -9.75 -11.72
C TYR A 192 -6.65 -10.14 -10.35
N CYS A 193 -6.17 -11.38 -10.24
CA CYS A 193 -5.21 -11.75 -9.21
C CYS A 193 -3.87 -11.09 -9.54
N THR A 194 -3.88 -9.77 -9.68
CA THR A 194 -2.66 -9.02 -9.83
C THR A 194 -2.04 -8.81 -8.46
N SER A 195 -0.73 -8.91 -8.39
CA SER A 195 0.04 -8.56 -7.20
C SER A 195 0.10 -7.03 -7.03
N ILE A 196 -1.05 -6.32 -7.11
CA ILE A 196 -1.06 -4.86 -7.13
C ILE A 196 -0.35 -4.26 -5.93
N ASP A 197 -0.50 -4.86 -4.76
CA ASP A 197 0.06 -4.37 -3.51
C ASP A 197 1.19 -5.26 -2.95
N CYS A 198 1.83 -6.06 -3.80
CA CYS A 198 2.93 -6.95 -3.41
C CYS A 198 4.32 -6.38 -3.67
#